data_31b81dd6f950eff5b396d655dcf8e9a3
#
_entry.id   31b81dd6f950eff5b396d655dcf8e9a3
#
_cell.length_a   1.000
_cell.length_b   1.000
_cell.length_c   1.000
_cell.angle_alpha   90.00
_cell.angle_beta   90.00
_cell.angle_gamma   90.00
#
_symmetry.space_group_name_H-M   'P 1'
#
loop_
_entity.id
_entity.type
_entity.pdbx_description
1 polymer ?
#
loop_
_entity_poly.entity_id
_entity_poly.type
_entity_poly.pdbx_seq_one_letter_code
_entity_poly.pdbx_strand_id
1 'polypeptide(L)'
;GGGYGMGKASSIGKEWNEQAAALADYAVGKTVDELKGMAVGEDGKAADADLAASVTLYIGSFVDGIEAAVNSASHMGASKGDKLSLASQTSMSKSKDASADKDGVAQAYATIAAVTFSGEVITSCYIDAVQANVNFDTAGHITTDLTAAPQTKNQLGDGYGMKQASSIGKEWNEQAAGFLSLIHISEP
;
A
#
# COMPACT_ATOMS: atom_id res chain seq x y z
N GLY A 1 -4.74 15.06 12.25
CA GLY A 1 -3.47 14.94 12.06
C GLY A 1 -2.49 16.02 11.61
N GLY A 2 -2.31 17.15 12.33
CA GLY A 2 -1.31 18.18 11.94
C GLY A 2 0.16 17.81 12.18
N GLY A 3 0.46 16.52 12.46
CA GLY A 3 1.82 16.10 12.81
C GLY A 3 2.77 15.93 11.62
N TYR A 4 2.26 15.83 10.38
CA TYR A 4 3.10 15.74 9.18
C TYR A 4 3.69 17.10 8.78
N GLY A 5 2.99 18.19 9.12
CA GLY A 5 3.49 19.56 8.95
C GLY A 5 3.39 20.11 7.53
N MET A 6 2.67 19.45 6.64
CA MET A 6 2.51 19.90 5.24
C MET A 6 1.70 21.19 5.13
N GLY A 7 0.77 21.44 6.07
CA GLY A 7 -0.06 22.64 6.03
C GLY A 7 0.72 23.95 6.00
N LYS A 8 1.93 23.98 6.57
CA LYS A 8 2.81 25.15 6.53
C LYS A 8 3.54 25.32 5.18
N ALA A 9 3.79 24.22 4.47
CA ALA A 9 4.52 24.20 3.20
C ALA A 9 3.59 24.23 1.98
N SER A 10 2.33 23.81 2.16
CA SER A 10 1.33 23.76 1.10
C SER A 10 0.82 25.17 0.77
N SER A 11 0.75 25.51 -0.52
CA SER A 11 0.21 26.79 -1.01
C SER A 11 -1.27 27.00 -0.66
N ILE A 12 -1.99 25.93 -0.32
CA ILE A 12 -3.41 25.96 0.07
C ILE A 12 -3.61 25.80 1.59
N GLY A 13 -2.52 25.71 2.37
CA GLY A 13 -2.57 25.63 3.82
C GLY A 13 -3.17 24.32 4.38
N LYS A 14 -3.37 23.28 3.56
CA LYS A 14 -3.96 22.00 3.96
C LYS A 14 -2.91 20.96 4.27
N GLU A 15 -3.17 20.15 5.29
CA GLU A 15 -2.35 18.99 5.65
C GLU A 15 -2.50 17.85 4.62
N TRP A 16 -1.55 16.91 4.63
CA TRP A 16 -1.53 15.78 3.71
C TRP A 16 -2.83 14.95 3.73
N ASN A 17 -3.33 14.64 4.93
CA ASN A 17 -4.55 13.84 5.10
C ASN A 17 -5.80 14.57 4.58
N GLU A 18 -5.86 15.89 4.66
CA GLU A 18 -6.97 16.69 4.12
C GLU A 18 -6.96 16.67 2.59
N GLN A 19 -5.76 16.77 2.00
CA GLN A 19 -5.60 16.71 0.56
C GLN A 19 -5.83 15.30 0.01
N ALA A 20 -5.38 14.26 0.71
CA ALA A 20 -5.64 12.87 0.35
C ALA A 20 -7.15 12.54 0.42
N ALA A 21 -7.85 13.05 1.44
CA ALA A 21 -9.31 12.90 1.53
C ALA A 21 -10.01 13.60 0.36
N ALA A 22 -9.61 14.82 0.01
CA ALA A 22 -10.18 15.55 -1.13
C ALA A 22 -9.97 14.81 -2.47
N LEU A 23 -8.79 14.18 -2.66
CA LEU A 23 -8.53 13.35 -3.84
C LEU A 23 -9.41 12.09 -3.84
N ALA A 24 -9.57 11.44 -2.68
CA ALA A 24 -10.44 10.28 -2.55
C ALA A 24 -11.90 10.62 -2.85
N ASP A 25 -12.40 11.74 -2.32
CA ASP A 25 -13.76 12.23 -2.59
C ASP A 25 -13.95 12.56 -4.09
N TYR A 26 -12.93 13.14 -4.73
CA TYR A 26 -12.96 13.40 -6.16
C TYR A 26 -13.00 12.12 -7.00
N ALA A 27 -12.37 11.05 -6.55
CA ALA A 27 -12.33 9.76 -7.24
C ALA A 27 -13.66 9.00 -7.15
N VAL A 28 -14.45 9.22 -6.08
CA VAL A 28 -15.73 8.53 -5.90
C VAL A 28 -16.70 8.87 -7.03
N GLY A 29 -17.26 7.82 -7.65
CA GLY A 29 -18.19 7.95 -8.77
C GLY A 29 -17.53 8.07 -10.15
N LYS A 30 -16.19 8.08 -10.22
CA LYS A 30 -15.43 8.09 -11.49
C LYS A 30 -14.93 6.69 -11.84
N THR A 31 -14.74 6.46 -13.12
CA THR A 31 -14.03 5.29 -13.64
C THR A 31 -12.51 5.52 -13.57
N VAL A 32 -11.74 4.43 -13.67
CA VAL A 32 -10.26 4.51 -13.75
C VAL A 32 -9.82 5.33 -14.96
N ASP A 33 -10.49 5.16 -16.11
CA ASP A 33 -10.16 5.91 -17.33
C ASP A 33 -10.40 7.41 -17.16
N GLU A 34 -11.46 7.81 -16.47
CA GLU A 34 -11.72 9.21 -16.14
C GLU A 34 -10.67 9.80 -15.21
N LEU A 35 -10.18 9.01 -14.23
CA LEU A 35 -9.11 9.42 -13.34
C LEU A 35 -7.77 9.55 -14.08
N LYS A 36 -7.44 8.60 -14.96
CA LYS A 36 -6.24 8.64 -15.81
C LYS A 36 -6.29 9.74 -16.85
N GLY A 37 -7.49 10.10 -17.30
CA GLY A 37 -7.73 11.20 -18.24
C GLY A 37 -7.69 12.59 -17.60
N MET A 38 -7.50 12.70 -16.28
CA MET A 38 -7.37 14.01 -15.64
C MET A 38 -6.19 14.80 -16.20
N ALA A 39 -6.39 16.10 -16.35
CA ALA A 39 -5.29 16.99 -16.70
C ALA A 39 -4.25 17.03 -15.55
N VAL A 40 -3.01 16.73 -15.90
CA VAL A 40 -1.85 16.77 -15.00
C VAL A 40 -0.88 17.81 -15.53
N GLY A 41 -0.43 18.71 -14.67
CA GLY A 41 0.57 19.71 -14.99
C GLY A 41 1.97 19.10 -15.19
N GLU A 42 2.88 19.86 -15.76
CA GLU A 42 4.28 19.46 -15.93
C GLU A 42 4.96 19.11 -14.58
N ASP A 43 4.43 19.67 -13.49
CA ASP A 43 4.86 19.41 -12.12
C ASP A 43 4.25 18.13 -11.50
N GLY A 44 3.49 17.34 -12.26
CA GLY A 44 2.87 16.09 -11.78
C GLY A 44 1.67 16.26 -10.86
N LYS A 45 1.16 17.49 -10.70
CA LYS A 45 -0.02 17.79 -9.88
C LYS A 45 -1.27 17.90 -10.73
N ALA A 46 -2.44 17.86 -10.10
CA ALA A 46 -3.70 18.08 -10.79
C ALA A 46 -3.74 19.49 -11.42
N ALA A 47 -4.05 19.56 -12.70
CA ALA A 47 -4.28 20.81 -13.44
C ALA A 47 -5.79 21.14 -13.57
N ASP A 48 -6.68 20.20 -13.20
CA ASP A 48 -8.11 20.46 -13.06
C ASP A 48 -8.35 21.50 -11.95
N ALA A 49 -9.08 22.57 -12.26
CA ALA A 49 -9.22 23.71 -11.36
C ALA A 49 -9.90 23.35 -10.03
N ASP A 50 -10.90 22.46 -10.07
CA ASP A 50 -11.66 22.08 -8.88
C ASP A 50 -10.79 21.23 -7.95
N LEU A 51 -10.00 20.29 -8.50
CA LEU A 51 -9.10 19.46 -7.73
C LEU A 51 -7.87 20.25 -7.26
N ALA A 52 -7.27 21.07 -8.10
CA ALA A 52 -6.08 21.88 -7.77
C ALA A 52 -6.32 22.85 -6.61
N ALA A 53 -7.56 23.35 -6.43
CA ALA A 53 -7.95 24.17 -5.30
C ALA A 53 -7.92 23.41 -3.95
N SER A 54 -7.91 22.08 -3.99
CA SER A 54 -7.97 21.22 -2.80
C SER A 54 -6.80 20.27 -2.66
N VAL A 55 -6.02 20.03 -3.72
CA VAL A 55 -4.92 19.06 -3.77
C VAL A 55 -3.72 19.65 -4.50
N THR A 56 -2.58 19.73 -3.82
CA THR A 56 -1.28 20.14 -4.36
C THR A 56 -0.27 18.98 -4.35
N LEU A 57 -0.75 17.75 -4.11
CA LEU A 57 0.05 16.53 -4.14
C LEU A 57 0.38 16.11 -5.58
N TYR A 58 1.48 15.35 -5.74
CA TYR A 58 1.69 14.58 -6.97
C TYR A 58 0.66 13.47 -7.02
N ILE A 59 -0.17 13.42 -8.06
CA ILE A 59 -1.36 12.55 -8.09
C ILE A 59 -1.12 11.21 -8.78
N GLY A 60 -0.06 11.06 -9.59
CA GLY A 60 0.18 9.87 -10.40
C GLY A 60 0.15 8.57 -9.60
N SER A 61 0.95 8.48 -8.53
CA SER A 61 1.02 7.26 -7.70
C SER A 61 -0.30 6.93 -6.99
N PHE A 62 -1.14 7.92 -6.71
CA PHE A 62 -2.47 7.67 -6.14
C PHE A 62 -3.42 7.10 -7.18
N VAL A 63 -3.39 7.63 -8.41
CA VAL A 63 -4.20 7.11 -9.53
C VAL A 63 -3.77 5.68 -9.87
N ASP A 64 -2.46 5.41 -9.94
CA ASP A 64 -1.92 4.06 -10.17
C ASP A 64 -2.35 3.09 -9.05
N GLY A 65 -2.34 3.55 -7.81
CA GLY A 65 -2.82 2.77 -6.66
C GLY A 65 -4.31 2.46 -6.74
N ILE A 66 -5.14 3.42 -7.14
CA ILE A 66 -6.58 3.23 -7.35
C ILE A 66 -6.81 2.24 -8.51
N GLU A 67 -6.12 2.40 -9.64
CA GLU A 67 -6.19 1.48 -10.76
C GLU A 67 -5.84 0.05 -10.33
N ALA A 68 -4.73 -0.13 -9.62
CA ALA A 68 -4.31 -1.43 -9.11
C ALA A 68 -5.37 -2.05 -8.17
N ALA A 69 -5.98 -1.24 -7.30
CA ALA A 69 -7.03 -1.68 -6.40
C ALA A 69 -8.30 -2.13 -7.15
N VAL A 70 -8.72 -1.37 -8.17
CA VAL A 70 -9.88 -1.73 -9.00
C VAL A 70 -9.61 -3.01 -9.79
N ASN A 71 -8.42 -3.14 -10.41
CA ASN A 71 -8.06 -4.30 -11.22
C ASN A 71 -7.89 -5.58 -10.41
N SER A 72 -7.54 -5.48 -9.13
CA SER A 72 -7.40 -6.62 -8.21
C SER A 72 -8.67 -6.90 -7.38
N ALA A 73 -9.72 -6.10 -7.54
CA ALA A 73 -10.94 -6.24 -6.75
C ALA A 73 -11.61 -7.59 -6.97
N SER A 74 -11.98 -8.24 -5.88
CA SER A 74 -12.72 -9.52 -5.89
C SER A 74 -13.69 -9.56 -4.73
N HIS A 75 -14.75 -10.38 -4.86
CA HIS A 75 -15.68 -10.58 -3.76
C HIS A 75 -15.05 -11.52 -2.71
N MET A 76 -14.89 -11.02 -1.49
CA MET A 76 -14.21 -11.70 -0.41
C MET A 76 -15.12 -11.96 0.81
N GLY A 77 -16.42 -12.02 0.61
CA GLY A 77 -17.38 -12.30 1.68
C GLY A 77 -18.08 -11.08 2.28
N ALA A 78 -17.73 -9.86 1.87
CA ALA A 78 -18.40 -8.64 2.34
C ALA A 78 -19.89 -8.62 1.92
N SER A 79 -20.75 -8.15 2.82
CA SER A 79 -22.18 -7.98 2.59
C SER A 79 -22.57 -6.50 2.59
N LYS A 80 -23.75 -6.22 2.01
CA LYS A 80 -24.29 -4.85 2.02
C LYS A 80 -24.52 -4.36 3.46
N GLY A 81 -23.90 -3.25 3.80
CA GLY A 81 -24.01 -2.64 5.13
C GLY A 81 -22.81 -2.90 6.03
N ASP A 82 -21.89 -3.79 5.64
CA ASP A 82 -20.63 -3.97 6.35
C ASP A 82 -19.78 -2.70 6.29
N LYS A 83 -19.00 -2.48 7.34
CA LYS A 83 -18.04 -1.39 7.40
C LYS A 83 -16.68 -1.88 6.89
N LEU A 84 -16.02 -1.09 6.04
CA LEU A 84 -14.66 -1.34 5.56
C LEU A 84 -13.65 -0.58 6.44
N SER A 85 -12.57 -1.25 6.80
CA SER A 85 -11.39 -0.63 7.42
C SER A 85 -10.11 -1.11 6.75
N LEU A 86 -9.16 -0.19 6.60
CA LEU A 86 -7.81 -0.47 6.11
C LEU A 86 -6.80 -0.04 7.17
N ALA A 87 -5.80 -0.88 7.44
CA ALA A 87 -4.70 -0.56 8.32
C ALA A 87 -3.37 -1.02 7.73
N SER A 88 -2.29 -0.30 8.07
CA SER A 88 -0.93 -0.73 7.79
C SER A 88 -0.10 -0.68 9.06
N GLN A 89 0.79 -1.67 9.22
CA GLN A 89 1.81 -1.72 10.28
C GLN A 89 3.17 -1.78 9.61
N THR A 90 4.05 -0.85 9.96
CA THR A 90 5.38 -0.76 9.38
C THR A 90 6.47 -1.00 10.42
N SER A 91 7.57 -1.63 10.00
CA SER A 91 8.75 -1.88 10.82
C SER A 91 10.02 -1.72 9.99
N MET A 92 11.06 -1.18 10.61
CA MET A 92 12.41 -1.11 10.06
C MET A 92 13.40 -1.97 10.85
N SER A 93 12.92 -2.80 11.77
CA SER A 93 13.73 -3.56 12.74
C SER A 93 14.67 -4.59 12.11
N LYS A 94 14.51 -4.89 10.84
CA LYS A 94 15.38 -5.82 10.09
C LYS A 94 16.49 -5.11 9.32
N SER A 95 16.57 -3.78 9.39
CA SER A 95 17.70 -3.04 8.86
C SER A 95 19.00 -3.45 9.56
N LYS A 96 20.10 -3.43 8.82
CA LYS A 96 21.43 -3.79 9.30
C LYS A 96 22.44 -2.81 8.75
N ASP A 97 23.35 -2.37 9.61
CA ASP A 97 24.48 -1.56 9.21
C ASP A 97 25.46 -2.37 8.34
N ALA A 98 26.18 -1.69 7.46
CA ALA A 98 27.36 -2.25 6.82
C ALA A 98 28.50 -2.41 7.83
N SER A 99 29.36 -3.39 7.62
CA SER A 99 30.59 -3.58 8.38
C SER A 99 31.78 -3.66 7.41
N ALA A 100 32.99 -3.86 7.91
CA ALA A 100 34.20 -3.88 7.06
C ALA A 100 34.16 -4.93 5.95
N ASP A 101 33.39 -6.01 6.15
CA ASP A 101 33.33 -7.20 5.29
C ASP A 101 31.91 -7.62 4.91
N LYS A 102 30.91 -6.81 5.25
CA LYS A 102 29.50 -7.10 4.94
C LYS A 102 28.73 -5.86 4.55
N ASP A 103 27.97 -5.98 3.50
CA ASP A 103 27.01 -4.97 3.05
C ASP A 103 25.90 -4.75 4.06
N GLY A 104 25.35 -3.55 4.06
CA GLY A 104 24.21 -3.16 4.88
C GLY A 104 22.90 -3.24 4.11
N VAL A 105 21.80 -3.15 4.84
CA VAL A 105 20.46 -3.06 4.28
C VAL A 105 19.56 -2.16 5.11
N ALA A 106 18.92 -1.19 4.48
CA ALA A 106 17.79 -0.48 5.02
C ALA A 106 16.51 -1.20 4.54
N GLN A 107 15.74 -1.75 5.48
CA GLN A 107 14.52 -2.48 5.16
C GLN A 107 13.30 -1.78 5.73
N ALA A 108 12.31 -1.50 4.88
CA ALA A 108 10.96 -1.15 5.29
C ALA A 108 10.05 -2.35 5.04
N TYR A 109 9.43 -2.84 6.11
CA TYR A 109 8.44 -3.91 6.05
C TYR A 109 7.08 -3.36 6.42
N ALA A 110 6.11 -3.43 5.51
CA ALA A 110 4.74 -3.00 5.75
C ALA A 110 3.79 -4.19 5.62
N THR A 111 3.03 -4.47 6.68
CA THR A 111 1.86 -5.36 6.61
C THR A 111 0.63 -4.52 6.40
N ILE A 112 -0.22 -4.93 5.47
CA ILE A 112 -1.45 -4.25 5.08
C ILE A 112 -2.60 -5.21 5.34
N ALA A 113 -3.66 -4.72 5.98
CA ALA A 113 -4.89 -5.48 6.18
C ALA A 113 -6.09 -4.62 5.80
N ALA A 114 -6.97 -5.17 4.96
CA ALA A 114 -8.29 -4.62 4.68
C ALA A 114 -9.33 -5.58 5.23
N VAL A 115 -10.24 -5.08 6.06
CA VAL A 115 -11.28 -5.91 6.68
C VAL A 115 -12.64 -5.27 6.49
N THR A 116 -13.65 -6.11 6.25
CA THR A 116 -15.05 -5.69 6.46
C THR A 116 -15.59 -6.33 7.72
N PHE A 117 -16.51 -5.65 8.39
CA PHE A 117 -17.10 -6.14 9.61
C PHE A 117 -18.54 -5.66 9.80
N SER A 118 -19.33 -6.51 10.46
CA SER A 118 -20.71 -6.25 10.87
C SER A 118 -20.80 -6.38 12.40
N GLY A 119 -21.17 -5.30 13.08
CA GLY A 119 -21.04 -5.26 14.54
C GLY A 119 -19.58 -5.44 14.96
N GLU A 120 -19.28 -6.54 15.67
CA GLU A 120 -17.92 -6.91 16.12
C GLU A 120 -17.33 -8.10 15.33
N VAL A 121 -18.08 -8.62 14.33
CA VAL A 121 -17.69 -9.81 13.56
C VAL A 121 -17.01 -9.38 12.25
N ILE A 122 -15.83 -9.93 11.97
CA ILE A 122 -15.13 -9.75 10.69
C ILE A 122 -15.86 -10.58 9.64
N THR A 123 -16.35 -9.94 8.57
CA THR A 123 -17.09 -10.58 7.47
C THR A 123 -16.23 -10.82 6.24
N SER A 124 -15.14 -10.09 6.07
CA SER A 124 -14.09 -10.41 5.10
C SER A 124 -12.74 -9.86 5.57
N CYS A 125 -11.66 -10.45 5.09
CA CYS A 125 -10.32 -9.99 5.40
C CYS A 125 -9.39 -10.23 4.21
N TYR A 126 -8.55 -9.24 3.91
CA TYR A 126 -7.44 -9.35 2.97
C TYR A 126 -6.15 -8.92 3.66
N ILE A 127 -5.11 -9.72 3.51
CA ILE A 127 -3.79 -9.44 4.10
C ILE A 127 -2.76 -9.46 2.99
N ASP A 128 -1.87 -8.46 3.00
CA ASP A 128 -0.69 -8.42 2.15
C ASP A 128 0.50 -7.80 2.89
N ALA A 129 1.68 -7.91 2.33
CA ALA A 129 2.86 -7.29 2.89
C ALA A 129 3.84 -6.84 1.78
N VAL A 130 4.46 -5.70 2.01
CA VAL A 130 5.57 -5.19 1.21
C VAL A 130 6.86 -5.26 2.03
N GLN A 131 7.91 -5.78 1.41
CA GLN A 131 9.27 -5.77 1.96
C GLN A 131 10.18 -5.02 0.99
N ALA A 132 10.39 -3.74 1.26
CA ALA A 132 11.30 -2.91 0.46
C ALA A 132 12.68 -2.90 1.11
N ASN A 133 13.70 -3.28 0.33
CA ASN A 133 15.10 -3.32 0.75
C ASN A 133 15.91 -2.33 -0.08
N VAL A 134 16.71 -1.52 0.59
CA VAL A 134 17.78 -0.74 -0.02
C VAL A 134 19.09 -1.28 0.51
N ASN A 135 19.80 -2.04 -0.32
CA ASN A 135 21.13 -2.56 -0.01
C ASN A 135 22.19 -1.51 -0.32
N PHE A 136 23.25 -1.49 0.47
CA PHE A 136 24.39 -0.61 0.27
C PHE A 136 25.69 -1.33 0.64
N ASP A 137 26.74 -1.03 -0.09
CA ASP A 137 28.06 -1.65 0.11
C ASP A 137 28.74 -1.14 1.42
N THR A 138 29.93 -1.65 1.69
CA THR A 138 30.74 -1.27 2.86
C THR A 138 31.22 0.18 2.83
N ALA A 139 31.15 0.85 1.67
CA ALA A 139 31.46 2.27 1.50
C ALA A 139 30.21 3.16 1.56
N GLY A 140 29.02 2.56 1.67
CA GLY A 140 27.73 3.27 1.74
C GLY A 140 27.09 3.57 0.39
N HIS A 141 27.61 3.02 -0.72
CA HIS A 141 26.99 3.20 -2.02
C HIS A 141 25.79 2.25 -2.16
N ILE A 142 24.67 2.77 -2.64
CA ILE A 142 23.45 1.97 -2.90
C ILE A 142 23.72 0.99 -4.05
N THR A 143 23.42 -0.29 -3.81
CA THR A 143 23.57 -1.39 -4.76
C THR A 143 22.24 -1.93 -5.27
N THR A 144 21.11 -1.50 -4.68
CA THR A 144 19.75 -1.85 -5.13
C THR A 144 19.39 -1.04 -6.37
N ASP A 145 18.76 -1.67 -7.35
CA ASP A 145 18.12 -0.97 -8.46
C ASP A 145 16.88 -0.21 -7.95
N LEU A 146 17.01 1.11 -7.82
CA LEU A 146 15.93 1.99 -7.33
C LEU A 146 14.83 2.25 -8.38
N THR A 147 15.01 1.81 -9.63
CA THR A 147 13.99 1.95 -10.69
C THR A 147 12.96 0.82 -10.64
N ALA A 148 13.31 -0.30 -10.02
CA ALA A 148 12.41 -1.43 -9.82
C ALA A 148 11.42 -1.14 -8.67
N ALA A 149 10.12 -1.11 -8.97
CA ALA A 149 9.09 -0.96 -7.94
C ALA A 149 9.02 -2.20 -7.05
N PRO A 150 9.03 -2.07 -5.71
CA PRO A 150 8.81 -3.19 -4.81
C PRO A 150 7.43 -3.81 -5.04
N GLN A 151 7.41 -5.14 -5.18
CA GLN A 151 6.16 -5.90 -5.28
C GLN A 151 5.70 -6.37 -3.90
N THR A 152 4.39 -6.52 -3.73
CA THR A 152 3.83 -7.15 -2.53
C THR A 152 4.10 -8.66 -2.55
N LYS A 153 3.97 -9.31 -1.40
CA LYS A 153 4.15 -10.76 -1.33
C LYS A 153 3.08 -11.54 -2.09
N ASN A 154 1.86 -11.02 -2.15
CA ASN A 154 0.82 -11.61 -2.99
C ASN A 154 1.14 -11.46 -4.48
N GLN A 155 1.68 -10.31 -4.91
CA GLN A 155 2.12 -10.10 -6.30
C GLN A 155 3.31 -10.98 -6.69
N LEU A 156 4.24 -11.22 -5.76
CA LEU A 156 5.39 -12.11 -5.97
C LEU A 156 4.95 -13.57 -6.08
N GLY A 157 3.92 -13.99 -5.35
CA GLY A 157 3.44 -15.37 -5.35
C GLY A 157 4.58 -16.36 -5.08
N ASP A 158 4.75 -17.35 -5.98
CA ASP A 158 5.85 -18.33 -5.90
C ASP A 158 7.25 -17.71 -6.00
N GLY A 159 7.36 -16.52 -6.59
CA GLY A 159 8.62 -15.77 -6.71
C GLY A 159 9.14 -15.22 -5.37
N TYR A 160 8.30 -15.18 -4.31
CA TYR A 160 8.75 -14.81 -2.98
C TYR A 160 9.70 -15.86 -2.38
N GLY A 161 9.52 -17.15 -2.73
CA GLY A 161 10.46 -18.24 -2.41
C GLY A 161 10.37 -18.74 -0.96
N MET A 162 9.27 -18.49 -0.25
CA MET A 162 9.09 -18.95 1.12
C MET A 162 8.88 -20.45 1.23
N LYS A 163 8.35 -21.10 0.18
CA LYS A 163 8.00 -22.50 0.14
C LYS A 163 9.13 -23.42 0.56
N GLN A 164 10.37 -23.12 0.15
CA GLN A 164 11.56 -23.92 0.48
C GLN A 164 11.98 -23.79 1.95
N ALA A 165 11.73 -22.64 2.58
CA ALA A 165 12.06 -22.36 3.97
C ALA A 165 10.91 -22.70 4.94
N SER A 166 9.70 -22.89 4.41
CA SER A 166 8.50 -23.16 5.19
C SER A 166 8.43 -24.63 5.63
N SER A 167 8.23 -24.91 6.91
CA SER A 167 8.04 -26.26 7.45
C SER A 167 6.81 -26.99 6.90
N ILE A 168 5.86 -26.26 6.32
CA ILE A 168 4.63 -26.81 5.72
C ILE A 168 4.66 -26.76 4.18
N GLY A 169 5.79 -26.37 3.58
CA GLY A 169 5.99 -26.35 2.13
C GLY A 169 5.05 -25.42 1.36
N LYS A 170 4.59 -24.34 1.97
CA LYS A 170 3.67 -23.37 1.36
C LYS A 170 4.31 -22.00 1.22
N GLU A 171 3.95 -21.30 0.13
CA GLU A 171 4.30 -19.91 -0.09
C GLU A 171 3.53 -18.96 0.85
N TRP A 172 4.01 -17.71 0.94
CA TRP A 172 3.43 -16.72 1.83
C TRP A 172 1.96 -16.43 1.50
N ASN A 173 1.63 -16.24 0.24
CA ASN A 173 0.25 -16.01 -0.23
C ASN A 173 -0.68 -17.20 0.06
N GLU A 174 -0.19 -18.43 -0.08
CA GLU A 174 -0.95 -19.63 0.27
C GLU A 174 -1.23 -19.71 1.77
N GLN A 175 -0.26 -19.31 2.61
CA GLN A 175 -0.44 -19.26 4.06
C GLN A 175 -1.36 -18.13 4.50
N ALA A 176 -1.26 -16.97 3.87
CA ALA A 176 -2.18 -15.85 4.10
C ALA A 176 -3.61 -16.26 3.75
N ALA A 177 -3.84 -16.87 2.60
CA ALA A 177 -5.15 -17.39 2.19
C ALA A 177 -5.68 -18.47 3.16
N GLY A 178 -4.81 -19.37 3.61
CA GLY A 178 -5.15 -20.39 4.62
C GLY A 178 -5.57 -19.80 5.96
N PHE A 179 -4.90 -18.74 6.41
CA PHE A 179 -5.29 -18.01 7.61
C PHE A 179 -6.67 -17.35 7.44
N LEU A 180 -6.94 -16.75 6.29
CA LEU A 180 -8.23 -16.12 5.99
C LEU A 180 -9.38 -17.14 5.92
N SER A 181 -9.12 -18.36 5.42
CA SER A 181 -10.13 -19.41 5.37
C SER A 181 -10.59 -19.88 6.75
N LEU A 182 -9.71 -19.80 7.77
CA LEU A 182 -10.06 -20.14 9.15
C LEU A 182 -11.01 -19.13 9.80
N ILE A 183 -10.99 -17.89 9.34
CA ILE A 183 -11.91 -16.84 9.83
C ILE A 183 -13.35 -17.12 9.36
N HIS A 184 -13.50 -17.71 8.17
CA HIS A 184 -14.82 -18.05 7.59
C HIS A 184 -15.41 -19.38 8.10
N ILE A 185 -14.62 -20.23 8.77
CA ILE A 185 -15.10 -21.55 9.29
C ILE A 185 -15.75 -21.42 10.68
N SER A 186 -15.62 -20.30 11.35
CA SER A 186 -16.14 -20.08 12.70
C SER A 186 -17.60 -19.60 12.76
N GLU A 187 -18.39 -19.81 11.72
CA GLU A 187 -19.85 -19.66 11.83
C GLU A 187 -20.52 -21.03 12.11
N PRO A 188 -21.32 -21.12 13.17
CA PRO A 188 -22.12 -22.32 13.46
C PRO A 188 -23.32 -22.46 12.53
#